data_adf5c58d1b44fc13bbdc16d17bf44df9
#
_entry.id   adf5c58d1b44fc13bbdc16d17bf44df9
#
_cell.length_a   1.000
_cell.length_b   1.000
_cell.length_c   1.000
_cell.angle_alpha   90.00
_cell.angle_beta   90.00
_cell.angle_gamma   90.00
#
_symmetry.space_group_name_H-M   'P 1'
#
loop_
_entity.id
_entity.type
_entity.pdbx_description
1 polymer ?
#
loop_
_entity_poly.entity_id
_entity_poly.type
_entity_poly.pdbx_seq_one_letter_code
_entity_poly.pdbx_strand_id
1 'polypeptide(L)'
;MQFSPFIPILLTLRTALRHLPLFALAGVLCLPVLALLGAWLPGVDSNAPLPVLKAMAQTVLPGYLWTTLWLAIGVGVGAALLGTAAAVAVTLFDFPGRRSFEWLLLLPLAMPAYVTAYAYTDFLQFSGPLQTWARAAFGLEGRLLPEVRSLGGAVLVFVVSLYPYVYLLARAALAERIAHLMEAARMLGAPLARRIAAVALPLARPAVAAGVALALMETLADFGVTSYFGIQTFSTAIIKAWLAMDDGRVAAQLSTMLLALVLLLLWLERRSQSRLRFSARGAGGAAVSLPRALTGWPAVLAGTVCAVPVFLGFVAPVAFMLRPLAADWSVL
;
A
#
# COMPACT_ATOMS: atom_id res chain seq x y z
N MET A 1 -58.81 6.43 29.40
CA MET A 1 -57.59 7.17 28.96
C MET A 1 -57.17 6.65 27.59
N GLN A 2 -57.58 7.37 26.53
CA GLN A 2 -57.21 7.01 25.15
C GLN A 2 -55.79 7.52 24.88
N PHE A 3 -54.83 6.61 24.74
CA PHE A 3 -53.50 6.96 24.27
C PHE A 3 -53.57 7.33 22.78
N SER A 4 -53.28 8.59 22.48
CA SER A 4 -53.28 9.16 21.12
C SER A 4 -52.25 8.39 20.24
N PRO A 5 -52.65 7.85 19.06
CA PRO A 5 -51.76 7.13 18.14
C PRO A 5 -50.70 8.02 17.45
N PHE A 6 -50.71 9.32 17.73
CA PHE A 6 -49.83 10.30 17.10
C PHE A 6 -48.41 10.37 17.70
N ILE A 7 -48.19 9.86 18.92
CA ILE A 7 -46.88 9.95 19.60
C ILE A 7 -45.77 9.13 18.89
N PRO A 8 -46.02 7.90 18.42
CA PRO A 8 -44.96 7.12 17.74
C PRO A 8 -44.61 7.71 16.38
N ILE A 9 -45.54 8.33 15.66
CA ILE A 9 -45.27 8.93 14.34
C ILE A 9 -44.39 10.19 14.47
N LEU A 10 -44.60 11.01 15.48
CA LEU A 10 -43.76 12.19 15.76
C LEU A 10 -42.34 11.82 16.20
N LEU A 11 -42.16 10.74 16.92
CA LEU A 11 -40.84 10.24 17.31
C LEU A 11 -40.07 9.66 16.11
N THR A 12 -40.73 8.94 15.21
CA THR A 12 -40.12 8.42 13.97
C THR A 12 -39.78 9.53 12.98
N LEU A 13 -40.64 10.58 12.87
CA LEU A 13 -40.33 11.77 12.05
C LEU A 13 -39.13 12.56 12.60
N ARG A 14 -39.05 12.72 13.92
CA ARG A 14 -37.93 13.44 14.58
C ARG A 14 -36.60 12.69 14.42
N THR A 15 -36.59 11.36 14.50
CA THR A 15 -35.43 10.56 14.25
C THR A 15 -35.03 10.56 12.77
N ALA A 16 -35.98 10.49 11.84
CA ALA A 16 -35.75 10.59 10.41
C ALA A 16 -35.15 11.95 10.01
N LEU A 17 -35.75 13.07 10.54
CA LEU A 17 -35.22 14.42 10.33
C LEU A 17 -33.82 14.63 10.89
N ARG A 18 -33.49 13.98 12.00
CA ARG A 18 -32.14 14.05 12.61
C ARG A 18 -31.09 13.36 11.74
N HIS A 19 -31.47 12.31 10.98
CA HIS A 19 -30.58 11.59 10.08
C HIS A 19 -30.59 12.12 8.64
N LEU A 20 -31.48 13.06 8.31
CA LEU A 20 -31.57 13.66 6.96
C LEU A 20 -30.23 14.21 6.46
N PRO A 21 -29.44 14.99 7.25
CA PRO A 21 -28.15 15.48 6.79
C PRO A 21 -27.14 14.36 6.54
N LEU A 22 -27.20 13.27 7.29
CA LEU A 22 -26.35 12.09 7.08
C LEU A 22 -26.71 11.38 5.77
N PHE A 23 -28.01 11.21 5.49
CA PHE A 23 -28.46 10.62 4.22
C PHE A 23 -28.18 11.52 3.02
N ALA A 24 -28.33 12.83 3.18
CA ALA A 24 -27.98 13.80 2.14
C ALA A 24 -26.47 13.75 1.83
N LEU A 25 -25.63 13.76 2.87
CA LEU A 25 -24.19 13.63 2.72
C LEU A 25 -23.81 12.31 2.06
N ALA A 26 -24.38 11.19 2.52
CA ALA A 26 -24.15 9.88 1.92
C ALA A 26 -24.60 9.85 0.44
N GLY A 27 -25.75 10.45 0.12
CA GLY A 27 -26.24 10.59 -1.25
C GLY A 27 -25.25 11.36 -2.14
N VAL A 28 -24.77 12.50 -1.68
CA VAL A 28 -23.75 13.30 -2.39
C VAL A 28 -22.47 12.52 -2.62
N LEU A 29 -21.98 11.79 -1.60
CA LEU A 29 -20.78 10.95 -1.71
C LEU A 29 -20.96 9.75 -2.66
N CYS A 30 -22.19 9.23 -2.79
CA CYS A 30 -22.50 8.13 -3.72
C CYS A 30 -22.67 8.62 -5.18
N LEU A 31 -22.98 9.91 -5.41
CA LEU A 31 -23.21 10.43 -6.76
C LEU A 31 -22.10 10.11 -7.78
N PRO A 32 -20.80 10.31 -7.49
CA PRO A 32 -19.73 10.00 -8.43
C PRO A 32 -19.70 8.51 -8.81
N VAL A 33 -19.91 7.63 -7.81
CA VAL A 33 -19.94 6.18 -8.04
C VAL A 33 -21.14 5.77 -8.89
N LEU A 34 -22.33 6.36 -8.61
CA LEU A 34 -23.54 6.12 -9.40
C LEU A 34 -23.40 6.66 -10.83
N ALA A 35 -22.74 7.81 -11.01
CA ALA A 35 -22.44 8.35 -12.33
C ALA A 35 -21.54 7.40 -13.14
N LEU A 36 -20.48 6.84 -12.53
CA LEU A 36 -19.62 5.83 -13.15
C LEU A 36 -20.40 4.55 -13.54
N LEU A 37 -21.29 4.09 -12.64
CA LEU A 37 -22.16 2.94 -12.93
C LEU A 37 -23.15 3.24 -14.06
N GLY A 38 -23.60 4.50 -14.19
CA GLY A 38 -24.44 4.97 -15.29
C GLY A 38 -23.82 4.77 -16.69
N ALA A 39 -22.49 4.68 -16.79
CA ALA A 39 -21.81 4.39 -18.05
C ALA A 39 -22.15 3.01 -18.67
N TRP A 40 -22.76 2.10 -17.91
CA TRP A 40 -23.22 0.80 -18.36
C TRP A 40 -24.64 0.82 -18.93
N LEU A 41 -25.41 1.90 -18.68
CA LEU A 41 -26.75 2.03 -19.22
C LEU A 41 -26.69 2.30 -20.73
N PRO A 42 -27.59 1.71 -21.55
CA PRO A 42 -27.68 2.04 -22.95
C PRO A 42 -27.99 3.54 -23.10
N GLY A 43 -27.10 4.26 -23.78
CA GLY A 43 -27.28 5.69 -24.04
C GLY A 43 -28.27 5.95 -25.14
N VAL A 44 -28.76 7.19 -25.21
CA VAL A 44 -29.65 7.66 -26.28
C VAL A 44 -28.93 7.68 -27.63
N ASP A 45 -27.61 7.77 -27.65
CA ASP A 45 -26.77 7.69 -28.85
C ASP A 45 -26.51 6.25 -29.21
N SER A 46 -27.11 5.80 -30.28
CA SER A 46 -27.08 4.44 -30.83
C SER A 46 -25.71 3.98 -31.36
N ASN A 47 -24.66 4.82 -31.37
CA ASN A 47 -23.29 4.46 -31.65
C ASN A 47 -22.64 3.85 -30.42
N ALA A 48 -23.00 2.62 -30.15
CA ALA A 48 -22.78 1.94 -28.89
C ALA A 48 -21.29 1.82 -28.50
N PRO A 49 -20.93 2.17 -27.25
CA PRO A 49 -19.59 1.93 -26.70
C PRO A 49 -19.30 0.45 -26.37
N LEU A 50 -20.30 -0.43 -26.50
CA LEU A 50 -20.11 -1.88 -26.37
C LEU A 50 -19.09 -2.45 -27.38
N PRO A 51 -18.99 -1.97 -28.64
CA PRO A 51 -17.97 -2.48 -29.56
C PRO A 51 -16.55 -2.13 -29.13
N VAL A 52 -16.32 -0.91 -28.58
CA VAL A 52 -14.97 -0.50 -28.13
C VAL A 52 -14.54 -1.31 -26.91
N LEU A 53 -15.41 -1.41 -25.91
CA LEU A 53 -15.11 -2.24 -24.73
C LEU A 53 -14.93 -3.72 -25.09
N LYS A 54 -15.76 -4.25 -26.00
CA LYS A 54 -15.65 -5.62 -26.49
C LYS A 54 -14.33 -5.85 -27.23
N ALA A 55 -13.93 -4.91 -28.10
CA ALA A 55 -12.64 -4.95 -28.78
C ALA A 55 -11.48 -4.90 -27.76
N MET A 56 -11.54 -4.01 -26.77
CA MET A 56 -10.55 -3.94 -25.69
C MET A 56 -10.50 -5.22 -24.87
N ALA A 57 -11.64 -5.83 -24.57
CA ALA A 57 -11.72 -7.07 -23.80
C ALA A 57 -11.03 -8.24 -24.53
N GLN A 58 -11.07 -8.24 -25.86
CA GLN A 58 -10.45 -9.28 -26.68
C GLN A 58 -8.97 -9.01 -26.98
N THR A 59 -8.49 -7.77 -26.84
CA THR A 59 -7.14 -7.37 -27.24
C THR A 59 -6.25 -7.00 -26.06
N VAL A 60 -6.55 -5.91 -25.38
CA VAL A 60 -5.62 -5.29 -24.40
C VAL A 60 -6.01 -5.51 -22.93
N LEU A 61 -7.30 -5.69 -22.65
CA LEU A 61 -7.80 -5.80 -21.27
C LEU A 61 -7.22 -6.98 -20.47
N PRO A 62 -7.02 -8.18 -21.08
CA PRO A 62 -6.35 -9.28 -20.38
C PRO A 62 -4.92 -8.93 -19.96
N GLY A 63 -4.18 -8.19 -20.80
CA GLY A 63 -2.84 -7.70 -20.48
C GLY A 63 -2.85 -6.72 -19.32
N TYR A 64 -3.79 -5.76 -19.32
CA TYR A 64 -3.94 -4.81 -18.21
C TYR A 64 -4.28 -5.52 -16.88
N LEU A 65 -5.19 -6.49 -16.93
CA LEU A 65 -5.56 -7.28 -15.77
C LEU A 65 -4.35 -8.07 -15.22
N TRP A 66 -3.64 -8.75 -16.09
CA TRP A 66 -2.47 -9.55 -15.75
C TRP A 66 -1.37 -8.70 -15.10
N THR A 67 -1.02 -7.60 -15.74
CA THR A 67 0.00 -6.67 -15.23
C THR A 67 -0.42 -6.06 -13.88
N THR A 68 -1.68 -5.63 -13.76
CA THR A 68 -2.21 -5.08 -12.52
C THR A 68 -2.20 -6.10 -11.38
N LEU A 69 -2.56 -7.37 -11.65
CA LEU A 69 -2.54 -8.43 -10.66
C LEU A 69 -1.12 -8.75 -10.19
N TRP A 70 -0.15 -8.88 -11.11
CA TRP A 70 1.24 -9.14 -10.73
C TRP A 70 1.85 -7.98 -9.96
N LEU A 71 1.53 -6.73 -10.35
CA LEU A 71 1.92 -5.55 -9.60
C LEU A 71 1.36 -5.60 -8.18
N ALA A 72 0.06 -5.86 -8.04
CA ALA A 72 -0.61 -5.94 -6.74
C ALA A 72 -0.05 -7.07 -5.87
N ILE A 73 0.18 -8.26 -6.42
CA ILE A 73 0.78 -9.39 -5.68
C ILE A 73 2.20 -9.05 -5.23
N GLY A 74 3.03 -8.53 -6.13
CA GLY A 74 4.42 -8.18 -5.83
C GLY A 74 4.52 -7.11 -4.74
N VAL A 75 3.74 -6.05 -4.86
CA VAL A 75 3.69 -4.96 -3.86
C VAL A 75 3.10 -5.46 -2.54
N GLY A 76 1.99 -6.20 -2.58
CA GLY A 76 1.35 -6.71 -1.38
C GLY A 76 2.27 -7.63 -0.58
N VAL A 77 2.94 -8.57 -1.23
CA VAL A 77 3.89 -9.48 -0.59
C VAL A 77 5.13 -8.72 -0.09
N GLY A 78 5.72 -7.86 -0.91
CA GLY A 78 6.90 -7.09 -0.54
C GLY A 78 6.65 -6.15 0.64
N ALA A 79 5.56 -5.39 0.61
CA ALA A 79 5.17 -4.50 1.71
C ALA A 79 4.83 -5.27 3.00
N ALA A 80 4.15 -6.43 2.88
CA ALA A 80 3.87 -7.31 4.02
C ALA A 80 5.17 -7.79 4.68
N LEU A 81 6.12 -8.27 3.90
CA LEU A 81 7.39 -8.78 4.41
C LEU A 81 8.23 -7.68 5.07
N LEU A 82 8.49 -6.58 4.36
CA LEU A 82 9.31 -5.47 4.88
C LEU A 82 8.64 -4.79 6.08
N GLY A 83 7.36 -4.44 5.96
CA GLY A 83 6.63 -3.76 7.02
C GLY A 83 6.49 -4.59 8.29
N THR A 84 6.19 -5.90 8.15
CA THR A 84 6.09 -6.81 9.28
C THR A 84 7.45 -7.06 9.93
N ALA A 85 8.51 -7.27 9.14
CA ALA A 85 9.86 -7.47 9.65
C ALA A 85 10.35 -6.25 10.45
N ALA A 86 10.16 -5.05 9.92
CA ALA A 86 10.48 -3.80 10.61
C ALA A 86 9.65 -3.62 11.90
N ALA A 87 8.33 -3.92 11.85
CA ALA A 87 7.46 -3.83 13.01
C ALA A 87 7.89 -4.79 14.13
N VAL A 88 8.20 -6.03 13.79
CA VAL A 88 8.71 -7.04 14.72
C VAL A 88 10.05 -6.60 15.32
N ALA A 89 10.99 -6.12 14.49
CA ALA A 89 12.30 -5.67 14.93
C ALA A 89 12.19 -4.54 15.98
N VAL A 90 11.43 -3.50 15.67
CA VAL A 90 11.28 -2.32 16.52
C VAL A 90 10.45 -2.59 17.79
N THR A 91 9.45 -3.49 17.71
CA THR A 91 8.53 -3.71 18.86
C THR A 91 9.06 -4.74 19.83
N LEU A 92 9.66 -5.83 19.37
CA LEU A 92 10.04 -6.96 20.21
C LEU A 92 11.49 -6.92 20.68
N PHE A 93 12.34 -6.13 20.02
CA PHE A 93 13.77 -6.08 20.31
C PHE A 93 14.24 -4.67 20.68
N ASP A 94 15.23 -4.63 21.56
CA ASP A 94 15.96 -3.41 21.90
C ASP A 94 17.39 -3.51 21.33
N PHE A 95 17.75 -2.58 20.48
CA PHE A 95 19.03 -2.50 19.77
C PHE A 95 19.45 -1.04 19.58
N PRO A 96 20.72 -0.76 19.32
CA PRO A 96 21.20 0.62 19.12
C PRO A 96 20.44 1.32 18.00
N GLY A 97 19.91 2.53 18.29
CA GLY A 97 19.16 3.33 17.32
C GLY A 97 17.67 2.95 17.16
N ARG A 98 17.15 1.97 17.91
CA ARG A 98 15.75 1.53 17.84
C ARG A 98 14.76 2.70 17.86
N ARG A 99 14.92 3.63 18.83
CA ARG A 99 14.01 4.79 18.97
C ARG A 99 14.00 5.71 17.75
N SER A 100 15.15 5.87 17.12
CA SER A 100 15.26 6.64 15.86
C SER A 100 14.56 5.91 14.72
N PHE A 101 14.74 4.58 14.60
CA PHE A 101 14.09 3.78 13.58
C PHE A 101 12.56 3.78 13.72
N GLU A 102 12.00 3.97 14.89
CA GLU A 102 10.55 4.11 15.07
C GLU A 102 9.94 5.21 14.18
N TRP A 103 10.68 6.29 13.95
CA TRP A 103 10.28 7.42 13.12
C TRP A 103 10.85 7.35 11.70
N LEU A 104 12.12 6.95 11.57
CA LEU A 104 12.79 6.87 10.29
C LEU A 104 12.08 5.92 9.30
N LEU A 105 11.49 4.83 9.80
CA LEU A 105 10.71 3.88 9.00
C LEU A 105 9.46 4.49 8.36
N LEU A 106 9.04 5.69 8.75
CA LEU A 106 7.92 6.42 8.16
C LEU A 106 8.35 7.40 7.06
N LEU A 107 9.64 7.73 6.98
CA LEU A 107 10.14 8.74 6.03
C LEU A 107 9.78 8.45 4.56
N PRO A 108 9.75 7.19 4.09
CA PRO A 108 9.34 6.95 2.70
C PRO A 108 7.95 7.45 2.34
N LEU A 109 7.01 7.57 3.29
CA LEU A 109 5.68 8.16 3.03
C LEU A 109 5.74 9.68 2.76
N ALA A 110 6.80 10.35 3.17
CA ALA A 110 6.97 11.77 2.89
C ALA A 110 7.32 12.05 1.42
N MET A 111 7.70 11.03 0.67
CA MET A 111 8.09 11.15 -0.73
C MET A 111 7.06 10.44 -1.63
N PRO A 112 6.47 11.13 -2.61
CA PRO A 112 5.59 10.49 -3.59
C PRO A 112 6.31 9.38 -4.37
N ALA A 113 5.65 8.25 -4.60
CA ALA A 113 6.26 7.08 -5.24
C ALA A 113 6.82 7.38 -6.64
N TYR A 114 6.19 8.28 -7.41
CA TYR A 114 6.69 8.67 -8.74
C TYR A 114 8.02 9.43 -8.67
N VAL A 115 8.27 10.19 -7.60
CA VAL A 115 9.55 10.89 -7.37
C VAL A 115 10.64 9.86 -7.09
N THR A 116 10.34 8.85 -6.28
CA THR A 116 11.22 7.70 -6.04
C THR A 116 11.52 6.96 -7.35
N ALA A 117 10.51 6.72 -8.19
CA ALA A 117 10.66 6.08 -9.50
C ALA A 117 11.60 6.88 -10.42
N TYR A 118 11.43 8.20 -10.45
CA TYR A 118 12.29 9.10 -11.23
C TYR A 118 13.74 9.03 -10.74
N ALA A 119 13.98 9.19 -9.43
CA ALA A 119 15.31 9.18 -8.83
C ALA A 119 16.05 7.86 -9.12
N TYR A 120 15.38 6.71 -8.97
CA TYR A 120 15.98 5.42 -9.31
C TYR A 120 16.25 5.25 -10.80
N THR A 121 15.35 5.72 -11.67
CA THR A 121 15.56 5.65 -13.11
C THR A 121 16.76 6.50 -13.52
N ASP A 122 16.81 7.75 -13.09
CA ASP A 122 17.89 8.67 -13.42
C ASP A 122 19.27 8.10 -13.01
N PHE A 123 19.35 7.50 -11.83
CA PHE A 123 20.63 6.99 -11.30
C PHE A 123 21.03 5.63 -11.87
N LEU A 124 20.08 4.71 -12.10
CA LEU A 124 20.34 3.30 -12.43
C LEU A 124 20.18 2.96 -13.93
N GLN A 125 19.60 3.85 -14.75
CA GLN A 125 19.43 3.59 -16.19
C GLN A 125 20.77 3.40 -16.90
N PHE A 126 20.74 2.87 -18.13
CA PHE A 126 21.95 2.56 -18.91
C PHE A 126 22.91 3.75 -19.05
N SER A 127 22.40 4.94 -19.34
CA SER A 127 23.16 6.21 -19.42
C SER A 127 23.34 6.87 -18.04
N GLY A 128 22.79 6.28 -16.99
CA GLY A 128 22.84 6.85 -15.64
C GLY A 128 24.25 6.78 -15.03
N PRO A 129 24.45 7.60 -13.98
CA PRO A 129 25.77 7.79 -13.36
C PRO A 129 26.40 6.50 -12.86
N LEU A 130 25.61 5.60 -12.25
CA LEU A 130 26.12 4.36 -11.69
C LEU A 130 26.70 3.44 -12.77
N GLN A 131 25.94 3.17 -13.83
CA GLN A 131 26.38 2.28 -14.89
C GLN A 131 27.52 2.88 -15.70
N THR A 132 27.49 4.21 -15.93
CA THR A 132 28.57 4.93 -16.64
C THR A 132 29.86 4.86 -15.84
N TRP A 133 29.82 5.14 -14.54
CA TRP A 133 30.98 5.02 -13.66
C TRP A 133 31.49 3.58 -13.60
N ALA A 134 30.61 2.61 -13.43
CA ALA A 134 31.02 1.19 -13.33
C ALA A 134 31.67 0.68 -14.62
N ARG A 135 31.14 1.05 -15.79
CA ARG A 135 31.78 0.74 -17.07
C ARG A 135 33.17 1.35 -17.20
N ALA A 136 33.30 2.63 -16.84
CA ALA A 136 34.59 3.30 -16.89
C ALA A 136 35.59 2.72 -15.89
N ALA A 137 35.17 2.42 -14.66
CA ALA A 137 36.04 1.92 -13.60
C ALA A 137 36.51 0.47 -13.81
N PHE A 138 35.64 -0.38 -14.35
CA PHE A 138 35.89 -1.83 -14.48
C PHE A 138 36.14 -2.28 -15.94
N GLY A 139 36.12 -1.37 -16.90
CA GLY A 139 36.29 -1.70 -18.33
C GLY A 139 35.18 -2.58 -18.88
N LEU A 140 33.98 -2.50 -18.32
CA LEU A 140 32.85 -3.35 -18.70
C LEU A 140 32.08 -2.72 -19.88
N GLU A 141 31.61 -3.56 -20.78
CA GLU A 141 30.78 -3.15 -21.91
C GLU A 141 29.32 -3.61 -21.71
N GLY A 142 28.38 -2.86 -22.34
CA GLY A 142 26.98 -3.20 -22.33
C GLY A 142 26.22 -2.78 -21.05
N ARG A 143 25.05 -3.39 -20.85
CA ARG A 143 24.15 -3.10 -19.72
C ARG A 143 24.54 -3.96 -18.52
N LEU A 144 24.80 -3.31 -17.38
CA LEU A 144 25.21 -3.99 -16.13
C LEU A 144 24.04 -4.32 -15.24
N LEU A 145 22.98 -3.51 -15.25
CA LEU A 145 21.78 -3.69 -14.43
C LEU A 145 20.57 -3.92 -15.32
N PRO A 146 19.56 -4.69 -14.83
CA PRO A 146 18.30 -4.83 -15.54
C PRO A 146 17.60 -3.47 -15.70
N GLU A 147 16.63 -3.41 -16.60
CA GLU A 147 15.89 -2.18 -16.85
C GLU A 147 15.04 -1.81 -15.63
N VAL A 148 15.27 -0.59 -15.11
CA VAL A 148 14.51 -0.06 -13.97
C VAL A 148 13.07 0.19 -14.38
N ARG A 149 12.83 0.71 -15.60
CA ARG A 149 11.51 0.94 -16.16
C ARG A 149 10.86 -0.36 -16.61
N SER A 150 10.51 -1.17 -15.62
CA SER A 150 9.93 -2.52 -15.78
C SER A 150 8.92 -2.79 -14.66
N LEU A 151 8.13 -3.85 -14.82
CA LEU A 151 7.19 -4.29 -13.77
C LEU A 151 7.93 -4.58 -12.45
N GLY A 152 9.10 -5.22 -12.51
CA GLY A 152 9.92 -5.49 -11.33
C GLY A 152 10.42 -4.22 -10.64
N GLY A 153 10.86 -3.22 -11.42
CA GLY A 153 11.24 -1.91 -10.89
C GLY A 153 10.07 -1.17 -10.24
N ALA A 154 8.87 -1.23 -10.85
CA ALA A 154 7.67 -0.65 -10.24
C ALA A 154 7.31 -1.33 -8.91
N VAL A 155 7.35 -2.68 -8.86
CA VAL A 155 7.14 -3.42 -7.61
C VAL A 155 8.12 -2.96 -6.54
N LEU A 156 9.40 -2.85 -6.86
CA LEU A 156 10.43 -2.41 -5.92
C LEU A 156 10.15 -1.00 -5.40
N VAL A 157 9.87 -0.04 -6.30
CA VAL A 157 9.55 1.34 -5.93
C VAL A 157 8.34 1.40 -5.01
N PHE A 158 7.23 0.74 -5.36
CA PHE A 158 6.04 0.75 -4.51
C PHE A 158 6.28 0.06 -3.17
N VAL A 159 7.02 -1.05 -3.14
CA VAL A 159 7.35 -1.76 -1.90
C VAL A 159 8.12 -0.86 -0.95
N VAL A 160 9.19 -0.20 -1.42
CA VAL A 160 10.01 0.66 -0.54
C VAL A 160 9.33 1.98 -0.17
N SER A 161 8.33 2.42 -0.94
CA SER A 161 7.54 3.61 -0.63
C SER A 161 6.35 3.31 0.28
N LEU A 162 5.71 2.14 0.17
CA LEU A 162 4.42 1.84 0.79
C LEU A 162 4.48 0.83 1.96
N TYR A 163 5.64 0.18 2.22
CA TYR A 163 5.77 -0.72 3.38
C TYR A 163 5.43 -0.03 4.72
N PRO A 164 5.58 1.30 4.89
CA PRO A 164 5.27 1.92 6.18
C PRO A 164 3.78 1.82 6.57
N TYR A 165 2.85 1.65 5.62
CA TYR A 165 1.45 1.36 5.95
C TYR A 165 1.32 0.05 6.74
N VAL A 166 2.00 -0.99 6.27
CA VAL A 166 2.04 -2.29 6.96
C VAL A 166 2.79 -2.18 8.28
N TYR A 167 3.94 -1.48 8.29
CA TYR A 167 4.73 -1.24 9.49
C TYR A 167 3.91 -0.60 10.61
N LEU A 168 3.19 0.49 10.32
CA LEU A 168 2.38 1.22 11.31
C LEU A 168 1.33 0.33 11.97
N LEU A 169 0.53 -0.36 11.15
CA LEU A 169 -0.57 -1.17 11.67
C LEU A 169 -0.07 -2.42 12.38
N ALA A 170 0.96 -3.09 11.84
CA ALA A 170 1.57 -4.24 12.48
C ALA A 170 2.23 -3.85 13.82
N ARG A 171 2.95 -2.71 13.88
CA ARG A 171 3.57 -2.19 15.10
C ARG A 171 2.52 -1.90 16.18
N ALA A 172 1.43 -1.22 15.83
CA ALA A 172 0.35 -0.93 16.78
C ALA A 172 -0.25 -2.23 17.35
N ALA A 173 -0.54 -3.22 16.49
CA ALA A 173 -1.07 -4.51 16.94
C ALA A 173 -0.10 -5.28 17.83
N LEU A 174 1.20 -5.27 17.50
CA LEU A 174 2.25 -5.93 18.30
C LEU A 174 2.43 -5.26 19.67
N ALA A 175 2.37 -3.93 19.74
CA ALA A 175 2.57 -3.18 20.98
C ALA A 175 1.39 -3.32 21.94
N GLU A 176 0.14 -3.26 21.46
CA GLU A 176 -1.04 -3.19 22.30
C GLU A 176 -1.57 -4.57 22.76
N ARG A 177 -1.61 -5.54 21.85
CA ARG A 177 -2.37 -6.79 22.06
C ARG A 177 -1.49 -8.00 22.33
N ILE A 178 -0.29 -8.01 21.81
CA ILE A 178 0.54 -9.21 21.72
C ILE A 178 1.52 -9.29 22.89
N ALA A 179 1.85 -8.17 23.52
CA ALA A 179 2.79 -8.09 24.62
C ALA A 179 2.46 -9.07 25.77
N HIS A 180 1.22 -9.08 26.23
CA HIS A 180 0.79 -9.96 27.32
C HIS A 180 0.86 -11.46 26.97
N LEU A 181 0.45 -11.82 25.75
CA LEU A 181 0.48 -13.20 25.30
C LEU A 181 1.90 -13.70 25.07
N MET A 182 2.79 -12.82 24.64
CA MET A 182 4.23 -13.11 24.50
C MET A 182 4.86 -13.37 25.87
N GLU A 183 4.46 -12.62 26.90
CA GLU A 183 4.96 -12.82 28.27
C GLU A 183 4.39 -14.11 28.88
N ALA A 184 3.10 -14.38 28.72
CA ALA A 184 2.50 -15.65 29.16
C ALA A 184 3.19 -16.85 28.51
N ALA A 185 3.43 -16.81 27.21
CA ALA A 185 4.17 -17.86 26.50
C ALA A 185 5.64 -17.99 26.98
N ARG A 186 6.26 -16.88 27.42
CA ARG A 186 7.58 -16.88 28.05
C ARG A 186 7.57 -17.60 29.40
N MET A 187 6.55 -17.33 30.23
CA MET A 187 6.39 -18.00 31.53
C MET A 187 6.21 -19.51 31.37
N LEU A 188 5.61 -19.95 30.26
CA LEU A 188 5.49 -21.36 29.88
C LEU A 188 6.75 -21.96 29.25
N GLY A 189 7.89 -21.23 29.24
CA GLY A 189 9.17 -21.71 28.73
C GLY A 189 9.31 -21.74 27.20
N ALA A 190 8.38 -21.16 26.44
CA ALA A 190 8.47 -21.16 24.99
C ALA A 190 9.65 -20.32 24.48
N PRO A 191 10.50 -20.85 23.56
CA PRO A 191 11.61 -20.09 22.99
C PRO A 191 11.10 -18.94 22.12
N LEU A 192 11.90 -17.87 22.00
CA LEU A 192 11.49 -16.63 21.33
C LEU A 192 10.99 -16.85 19.89
N ALA A 193 11.70 -17.64 19.10
CA ALA A 193 11.31 -17.94 17.71
C ALA A 193 9.90 -18.56 17.65
N ARG A 194 9.58 -19.50 18.55
CA ARG A 194 8.24 -20.10 18.63
C ARG A 194 7.18 -19.10 19.07
N ARG A 195 7.50 -18.20 20.01
CA ARG A 195 6.58 -17.13 20.42
C ARG A 195 6.27 -16.17 19.28
N ILE A 196 7.28 -15.77 18.50
CA ILE A 196 7.09 -14.91 17.32
C ILE A 196 6.24 -15.63 16.28
N ALA A 197 6.61 -16.87 15.90
CA ALA A 197 5.95 -17.60 14.83
C ALA A 197 4.52 -18.07 15.20
N ALA A 198 4.29 -18.51 16.46
CA ALA A 198 3.03 -19.10 16.88
C ALA A 198 2.09 -18.11 17.59
N VAL A 199 2.58 -16.97 18.08
CA VAL A 199 1.77 -15.98 18.81
C VAL A 199 1.78 -14.63 18.08
N ALA A 200 2.95 -14.00 17.94
CA ALA A 200 3.04 -12.63 17.44
C ALA A 200 2.53 -12.50 15.99
N LEU A 201 3.08 -13.28 15.07
CA LEU A 201 2.73 -13.21 13.64
C LEU A 201 1.27 -13.59 13.35
N PRO A 202 0.70 -14.68 13.90
CA PRO A 202 -0.70 -15.01 13.67
C PRO A 202 -1.68 -13.95 14.19
N LEU A 203 -1.39 -13.36 15.35
CA LEU A 203 -2.22 -12.30 15.93
C LEU A 203 -2.07 -10.95 15.22
N ALA A 204 -0.91 -10.67 14.61
CA ALA A 204 -0.68 -9.47 13.82
C ALA A 204 -1.28 -9.57 12.40
N ARG A 205 -1.64 -10.77 11.91
CA ARG A 205 -2.17 -10.97 10.54
C ARG A 205 -3.28 -9.99 10.13
N PRO A 206 -4.31 -9.71 10.96
CA PRO A 206 -5.36 -8.77 10.56
C PRO A 206 -4.84 -7.36 10.35
N ALA A 207 -3.88 -6.92 11.17
CA ALA A 207 -3.26 -5.60 11.03
C ALA A 207 -2.34 -5.51 9.81
N VAL A 208 -1.56 -6.57 9.57
CA VAL A 208 -0.72 -6.69 8.36
C VAL A 208 -1.59 -6.65 7.11
N ALA A 209 -2.69 -7.41 7.09
CA ALA A 209 -3.61 -7.46 5.95
C ALA A 209 -4.27 -6.09 5.70
N ALA A 210 -4.66 -5.36 6.75
CA ALA A 210 -5.18 -4.00 6.63
C ALA A 210 -4.11 -3.04 6.07
N GLY A 211 -2.85 -3.16 6.50
CA GLY A 211 -1.74 -2.38 5.96
C GLY A 211 -1.46 -2.69 4.48
N VAL A 212 -1.52 -3.97 4.11
CA VAL A 212 -1.41 -4.40 2.71
C VAL A 212 -2.56 -3.85 1.88
N ALA A 213 -3.80 -3.87 2.39
CA ALA A 213 -4.94 -3.32 1.68
C ALA A 213 -4.75 -1.81 1.39
N LEU A 214 -4.25 -1.03 2.36
CA LEU A 214 -3.92 0.38 2.15
C LEU A 214 -2.83 0.55 1.08
N ALA A 215 -1.73 -0.21 1.15
CA ALA A 215 -0.67 -0.16 0.15
C ALA A 215 -1.18 -0.52 -1.25
N LEU A 216 -2.07 -1.52 -1.36
CA LEU A 216 -2.68 -1.91 -2.62
C LEU A 216 -3.64 -0.85 -3.17
N MET A 217 -4.41 -0.17 -2.32
CA MET A 217 -5.26 0.95 -2.74
C MET A 217 -4.42 2.07 -3.36
N GLU A 218 -3.32 2.46 -2.73
CA GLU A 218 -2.37 3.44 -3.28
C GLU A 218 -1.75 2.96 -4.60
N THR A 219 -1.29 1.70 -4.66
CA THR A 219 -0.69 1.13 -5.86
C THR A 219 -1.66 1.09 -7.05
N LEU A 220 -2.91 0.66 -6.81
CA LEU A 220 -3.91 0.52 -7.87
C LEU A 220 -4.46 1.86 -8.35
N ALA A 221 -4.45 2.88 -7.48
CA ALA A 221 -4.83 4.25 -7.81
C ALA A 221 -3.70 5.03 -8.49
N ASP A 222 -2.44 4.58 -8.37
CA ASP A 222 -1.29 5.30 -8.91
C ASP A 222 -1.24 5.25 -10.45
N PHE A 223 -1.15 6.44 -11.03
CA PHE A 223 -0.89 6.65 -12.45
C PHE A 223 0.56 7.07 -12.70
N GLY A 224 1.17 7.78 -11.73
CA GLY A 224 2.48 8.42 -11.89
C GLY A 224 3.60 7.43 -12.19
N VAL A 225 3.81 6.45 -11.31
CA VAL A 225 4.85 5.41 -11.48
C VAL A 225 4.56 4.54 -12.71
N THR A 226 3.30 4.09 -12.84
CA THR A 226 2.90 3.15 -13.90
C THR A 226 3.02 3.78 -15.29
N SER A 227 2.62 5.03 -15.44
CA SER A 227 2.78 5.80 -16.69
C SER A 227 4.24 6.11 -17.00
N TYR A 228 5.00 6.56 -15.99
CA TYR A 228 6.42 6.87 -16.14
C TYR A 228 7.25 5.65 -16.56
N PHE A 229 6.93 4.47 -16.02
CA PHE A 229 7.59 3.21 -16.38
C PHE A 229 7.05 2.57 -17.67
N GLY A 230 5.98 3.12 -18.25
CA GLY A 230 5.34 2.58 -19.45
C GLY A 230 4.58 1.27 -19.21
N ILE A 231 4.20 1.01 -17.95
CA ILE A 231 3.51 -0.23 -17.55
C ILE A 231 2.01 -0.06 -17.82
N GLN A 232 1.43 -1.06 -18.49
CA GLN A 232 0.02 -1.06 -18.84
C GLN A 232 -0.81 -1.65 -17.71
N THR A 233 -1.39 -0.77 -16.89
CA THR A 233 -2.30 -1.10 -15.79
C THR A 233 -3.70 -0.56 -16.05
N PHE A 234 -4.69 -0.91 -15.24
CA PHE A 234 -6.02 -0.30 -15.33
C PHE A 234 -6.00 1.22 -15.18
N SER A 235 -5.20 1.77 -14.26
CA SER A 235 -5.08 3.22 -14.06
C SER A 235 -4.57 3.92 -15.33
N THR A 236 -3.55 3.36 -15.98
CA THR A 236 -3.04 3.90 -17.26
C THR A 236 -4.06 3.74 -18.39
N ALA A 237 -4.84 2.64 -18.42
CA ALA A 237 -5.89 2.42 -19.42
C ALA A 237 -7.03 3.44 -19.29
N ILE A 238 -7.46 3.74 -18.06
CA ILE A 238 -8.49 4.74 -17.77
C ILE A 238 -8.09 6.11 -18.31
N ILE A 239 -6.88 6.55 -18.00
CA ILE A 239 -6.38 7.86 -18.44
C ILE A 239 -6.20 7.90 -19.96
N LYS A 240 -5.72 6.82 -20.59
CA LYS A 240 -5.64 6.73 -22.06
C LYS A 240 -7.01 6.80 -22.71
N ALA A 241 -8.00 6.09 -22.19
CA ALA A 241 -9.37 6.14 -22.72
C ALA A 241 -9.94 7.55 -22.62
N TRP A 242 -9.71 8.22 -21.48
CA TRP A 242 -10.25 9.56 -21.25
C TRP A 242 -9.53 10.64 -22.05
N LEU A 243 -8.18 10.70 -22.00
CA LEU A 243 -7.43 11.81 -22.58
C LEU A 243 -6.95 11.55 -24.02
N ALA A 244 -6.63 10.29 -24.38
CA ALA A 244 -6.09 10.00 -25.71
C ALA A 244 -7.16 9.54 -26.70
N MET A 245 -8.24 8.88 -26.22
CA MET A 245 -9.33 8.41 -27.06
C MET A 245 -10.55 9.33 -27.02
N ASP A 246 -10.57 10.31 -26.10
CA ASP A 246 -11.70 11.22 -25.83
C ASP A 246 -13.01 10.45 -25.55
N ASP A 247 -12.88 9.25 -24.96
CA ASP A 247 -14.01 8.38 -24.63
C ASP A 247 -14.20 8.27 -23.11
N GLY A 248 -14.91 9.26 -22.54
CA GLY A 248 -15.23 9.28 -21.12
C GLY A 248 -16.09 8.10 -20.66
N ARG A 249 -16.86 7.49 -21.55
CA ARG A 249 -17.72 6.35 -21.22
C ARG A 249 -16.91 5.07 -21.05
N VAL A 250 -15.99 4.78 -21.95
CA VAL A 250 -15.05 3.66 -21.80
C VAL A 250 -14.16 3.86 -20.56
N ALA A 251 -13.69 5.09 -20.32
CA ALA A 251 -12.94 5.40 -19.11
C ALA A 251 -13.75 5.11 -17.83
N ALA A 252 -15.03 5.48 -17.80
CA ALA A 252 -15.92 5.20 -16.67
C ALA A 252 -16.17 3.69 -16.48
N GLN A 253 -16.31 2.93 -17.58
CA GLN A 253 -16.46 1.47 -17.51
C GLN A 253 -15.19 0.79 -16.99
N LEU A 254 -14.01 1.20 -17.43
CA LEU A 254 -12.73 0.71 -16.91
C LEU A 254 -12.54 1.07 -15.44
N SER A 255 -12.97 2.28 -15.02
CA SER A 255 -12.93 2.71 -13.62
C SER A 255 -13.82 1.83 -12.73
N THR A 256 -15.02 1.45 -13.18
CA THR A 256 -15.88 0.52 -12.43
C THR A 256 -15.30 -0.88 -12.35
N MET A 257 -14.59 -1.36 -13.38
CA MET A 257 -13.87 -2.63 -13.35
C MET A 257 -12.72 -2.59 -12.33
N LEU A 258 -11.95 -1.51 -12.30
CA LEU A 258 -10.91 -1.31 -11.29
C LEU A 258 -11.51 -1.25 -9.88
N LEU A 259 -12.62 -0.52 -9.71
CA LEU A 259 -13.34 -0.47 -8.44
C LEU A 259 -13.80 -1.87 -8.00
N ALA A 260 -14.35 -2.67 -8.91
CA ALA A 260 -14.76 -4.04 -8.63
C ALA A 260 -13.56 -4.91 -8.20
N LEU A 261 -12.39 -4.75 -8.86
CA LEU A 261 -11.16 -5.44 -8.47
C LEU A 261 -10.70 -5.04 -7.06
N VAL A 262 -10.71 -3.75 -6.73
CA VAL A 262 -10.36 -3.24 -5.39
C VAL A 262 -11.34 -3.78 -4.34
N LEU A 263 -12.64 -3.72 -4.61
CA LEU A 263 -13.66 -4.26 -3.70
C LEU A 263 -13.52 -5.77 -3.49
N LEU A 264 -13.18 -6.52 -4.54
CA LEU A 264 -12.90 -7.95 -4.46
C LEU A 264 -11.69 -8.22 -3.55
N LEU A 265 -10.59 -7.49 -3.72
CA LEU A 265 -9.39 -7.62 -2.88
C LEU A 265 -9.70 -7.30 -1.42
N LEU A 266 -10.44 -6.22 -1.14
CA LEU A 266 -10.88 -5.85 0.21
C LEU A 266 -11.84 -6.89 0.81
N TRP A 267 -12.70 -7.48 -0.01
CA TRP A 267 -13.61 -8.53 0.45
C TRP A 267 -12.86 -9.82 0.81
N LEU A 268 -11.89 -10.23 -0.03
CA LEU A 268 -11.02 -11.38 0.25
C LEU A 268 -10.22 -11.17 1.53
N GLU A 269 -9.68 -9.98 1.72
CA GLU A 269 -8.96 -9.57 2.93
C GLU A 269 -9.88 -9.68 4.16
N ARG A 270 -11.06 -9.05 4.14
CA ARG A 270 -12.04 -9.11 5.24
C ARG A 270 -12.50 -10.54 5.54
N ARG A 271 -12.70 -11.37 4.53
CA ARG A 271 -13.07 -12.78 4.70
C ARG A 271 -11.95 -13.58 5.36
N SER A 272 -10.70 -13.30 5.04
CA SER A 272 -9.54 -13.89 5.70
C SER A 272 -9.48 -13.50 7.18
N GLN A 273 -9.79 -12.25 7.53
CA GLN A 273 -9.77 -11.73 8.90
C GLN A 273 -10.92 -12.23 9.76
N SER A 274 -12.11 -12.45 9.17
CA SER A 274 -13.32 -12.84 9.92
C SER A 274 -13.16 -14.16 10.69
N ARG A 275 -12.29 -15.05 10.23
CA ARG A 275 -11.94 -16.31 10.91
C ARG A 275 -11.04 -16.12 12.13
N LEU A 276 -10.47 -14.93 12.33
CA LEU A 276 -9.52 -14.61 13.40
C LEU A 276 -10.07 -13.62 14.44
N ARG A 277 -11.38 -13.38 14.45
CA ARG A 277 -12.04 -12.56 15.49
C ARG A 277 -12.04 -13.29 16.83
N PHE A 278 -10.88 -13.40 17.45
CA PHE A 278 -10.79 -13.63 18.88
C PHE A 278 -11.22 -12.34 19.59
N SER A 279 -12.36 -12.44 20.26
CA SER A 279 -12.92 -11.39 21.10
C SER A 279 -11.94 -11.05 22.21
N ALA A 280 -11.07 -10.08 21.98
CA ALA A 280 -10.29 -9.46 23.04
C ALA A 280 -11.18 -8.43 23.77
N ARG A 281 -12.24 -8.90 24.44
CA ARG A 281 -12.90 -8.14 25.50
C ARG A 281 -12.13 -8.41 26.79
N GLY A 282 -11.47 -7.41 27.30
CA GLY A 282 -11.01 -7.34 28.67
C GLY A 282 -9.57 -7.77 28.89
N ALA A 283 -8.67 -6.82 28.77
CA ALA A 283 -7.46 -6.75 29.58
C ALA A 283 -7.13 -5.27 29.77
N GLY A 284 -7.78 -4.63 30.70
CA GLY A 284 -7.30 -3.37 31.26
C GLY A 284 -6.03 -3.67 32.07
N GLY A 285 -4.96 -3.05 31.68
CA GLY A 285 -3.67 -3.15 32.37
C GLY A 285 -2.53 -3.15 31.33
N ALA A 286 -1.96 -1.98 31.09
CA ALA A 286 -0.77 -1.81 30.26
C ALA A 286 0.45 -2.44 30.96
N ALA A 287 0.62 -3.75 30.87
CA ALA A 287 1.91 -4.35 31.11
C ALA A 287 2.75 -4.11 29.87
N VAL A 288 3.59 -3.09 29.93
CA VAL A 288 4.62 -2.83 28.90
C VAL A 288 5.63 -3.96 29.00
N SER A 289 5.53 -4.95 28.10
CA SER A 289 6.60 -5.94 27.99
C SER A 289 7.83 -5.21 27.49
N LEU A 290 8.90 -5.25 28.30
CA LEU A 290 10.18 -4.64 27.91
C LEU A 290 10.74 -5.39 26.69
N PRO A 291 11.16 -4.67 25.64
CA PRO A 291 11.80 -5.28 24.49
C PRO A 291 13.04 -6.05 24.93
N ARG A 292 13.31 -7.19 24.28
CA ARG A 292 14.50 -7.97 24.57
C ARG A 292 15.74 -7.27 24.04
N ALA A 293 16.69 -6.96 24.93
CA ALA A 293 17.98 -6.40 24.52
C ALA A 293 18.73 -7.41 23.61
N LEU A 294 19.18 -6.92 22.45
CA LEU A 294 20.03 -7.63 21.53
C LEU A 294 21.45 -7.06 21.59
N THR A 295 22.44 -7.94 21.63
CA THR A 295 23.86 -7.59 21.59
C THR A 295 24.57 -8.36 20.49
N GLY A 296 25.64 -7.79 19.94
CA GLY A 296 26.44 -8.42 18.87
C GLY A 296 25.67 -8.53 17.56
N TRP A 297 25.90 -9.64 16.83
CA TRP A 297 25.35 -9.85 15.49
C TRP A 297 23.80 -9.75 15.37
N PRO A 298 23.00 -10.27 16.31
CA PRO A 298 21.54 -10.08 16.22
C PRO A 298 21.09 -8.62 16.29
N ALA A 299 21.80 -7.76 17.03
CA ALA A 299 21.49 -6.32 17.07
C ALA A 299 21.80 -5.67 15.71
N VAL A 300 22.91 -6.03 15.06
CA VAL A 300 23.27 -5.56 13.71
C VAL A 300 22.21 -5.99 12.70
N LEU A 301 21.75 -7.26 12.77
CA LEU A 301 20.71 -7.76 11.89
C LEU A 301 19.38 -7.00 12.06
N ALA A 302 18.96 -6.73 13.31
CA ALA A 302 17.75 -5.94 13.57
C ALA A 302 17.90 -4.50 13.03
N GLY A 303 19.07 -3.90 13.21
CA GLY A 303 19.40 -2.58 12.67
C GLY A 303 19.36 -2.55 11.13
N THR A 304 19.93 -3.54 10.45
CA THR A 304 19.90 -3.64 8.98
C THR A 304 18.50 -3.86 8.44
N VAL A 305 17.67 -4.67 9.08
CA VAL A 305 16.26 -4.87 8.69
C VAL A 305 15.50 -3.55 8.72
N CYS A 306 15.83 -2.64 9.64
CA CYS A 306 15.22 -1.32 9.70
C CYS A 306 15.91 -0.30 8.77
N ALA A 307 17.25 -0.34 8.66
CA ALA A 307 18.02 0.63 7.89
C ALA A 307 17.83 0.47 6.37
N VAL A 308 17.79 -0.76 5.86
CA VAL A 308 17.67 -1.04 4.43
C VAL A 308 16.41 -0.43 3.81
N PRO A 309 15.19 -0.63 4.35
CA PRO A 309 14.01 -0.01 3.77
C PRO A 309 14.01 1.52 3.88
N VAL A 310 14.54 2.10 4.96
CA VAL A 310 14.70 3.56 5.08
C VAL A 310 15.70 4.08 4.05
N PHE A 311 16.82 3.40 3.90
CA PHE A 311 17.83 3.78 2.91
C PHE A 311 17.27 3.73 1.49
N LEU A 312 16.64 2.62 1.11
CA LEU A 312 16.09 2.46 -0.24
C LEU A 312 14.85 3.32 -0.48
N GLY A 313 13.97 3.50 0.50
CA GLY A 313 12.72 4.25 0.31
C GLY A 313 12.86 5.76 0.45
N PHE A 314 13.93 6.26 1.09
CA PHE A 314 14.09 7.69 1.33
C PHE A 314 15.50 8.21 1.07
N VAL A 315 16.51 7.67 1.75
CA VAL A 315 17.86 8.24 1.73
C VAL A 315 18.48 8.18 0.34
N ALA A 316 18.42 7.04 -0.34
CA ALA A 316 18.98 6.88 -1.68
C ALA A 316 18.27 7.76 -2.73
N PRO A 317 16.93 7.76 -2.84
CA PRO A 317 16.24 8.66 -3.75
C PRO A 317 16.57 10.14 -3.52
N VAL A 318 16.59 10.59 -2.26
CA VAL A 318 16.96 11.97 -1.93
C VAL A 318 18.41 12.28 -2.36
N ALA A 319 19.35 11.38 -2.06
CA ALA A 319 20.75 11.55 -2.46
C ALA A 319 20.90 11.60 -3.98
N PHE A 320 20.16 10.77 -4.72
CA PHE A 320 20.19 10.78 -6.20
C PHE A 320 19.66 12.09 -6.76
N MET A 321 18.58 12.64 -6.19
CA MET A 321 18.00 13.91 -6.60
C MET A 321 18.86 15.13 -6.25
N LEU A 322 19.57 15.08 -5.12
CA LEU A 322 20.45 16.19 -4.71
C LEU A 322 21.80 16.20 -5.45
N ARG A 323 22.17 15.09 -6.10
CA ARG A 323 23.45 14.98 -6.81
C ARG A 323 23.66 16.05 -7.89
N PRO A 324 22.71 16.39 -8.79
CA PRO A 324 22.89 17.46 -9.77
C PRO A 324 23.17 18.81 -9.11
N LEU A 325 22.48 19.12 -8.02
CA LEU A 325 22.70 20.36 -7.26
C LEU A 325 24.11 20.43 -6.68
N ALA A 326 24.68 19.31 -6.26
CA ALA A 326 26.07 19.28 -5.77
C ALA A 326 27.10 19.39 -6.89
N ALA A 327 26.77 18.99 -8.12
CA ALA A 327 27.65 19.10 -9.28
C ALA A 327 27.67 20.53 -9.86
N ASP A 328 26.54 21.22 -9.84
CA ASP A 328 26.34 22.54 -10.42
C ASP A 328 26.26 23.66 -9.36
N TRP A 329 26.93 23.49 -8.21
CA TRP A 329 26.94 24.46 -7.12
C TRP A 329 27.49 25.86 -7.58
N SER A 330 28.17 25.90 -8.70
CA SER A 330 28.64 27.14 -9.32
C SER A 330 27.55 27.97 -10.02
N VAL A 331 26.33 27.46 -10.15
CA VAL A 331 25.19 28.09 -10.85
C VAL A 331 24.21 28.74 -9.86
N LEU A 332 24.35 28.50 -8.56
CA LEU A 332 23.60 29.15 -7.48
C LEU A 332 24.40 30.26 -6.82
#